data_5f1ab4ddad62e987595eb19dff8a52aa
#
_entry.id   5f1ab4ddad62e987595eb19dff8a52aa
#
_cell.length_a   1.000
_cell.length_b   1.000
_cell.length_c   1.000
_cell.angle_alpha   90.00
_cell.angle_beta   90.00
_cell.angle_gamma   90.00
#
_symmetry.space_group_name_H-M   'P 1'
#
loop_
_entity.id
_entity.type
_entity.pdbx_description
1 polymer ?
#
loop_
_entity_poly.entity_id
_entity_poly.type
_entity_poly.pdbx_seq_one_letter_code
_entity_poly.pdbx_strand_id
1 'polypeptide(L)'
;PRGTAYGYLWVDCDKKDVASVEQSLNTLISNTSHVKKDTYHAQLQSAEFASSMMKLGCYLFMAIVGLIGFMNMANTMIMNITTKKQEYGILQAVGMTNKQLNLCLQLQGLIFTVGTICVALIIGLPLGYVLFFYAKHNGIFGMNIYHVPIVPIFIMIFLVGLLQIVLSCVLSSNLKKETLVERIRYQG
;
A
#
# COMPACT_ATOMS: atom_id res chain seq x y z
N PRO A 1 14.77 -3.22 56.06
CA PRO A 1 14.20 -3.27 54.74
C PRO A 1 15.26 -3.89 53.81
N ARG A 2 15.07 -5.18 53.50
CA ARG A 2 15.93 -5.90 52.55
C ARG A 2 15.55 -5.39 51.16
N GLY A 3 16.48 -4.65 50.52
CA GLY A 3 16.32 -4.24 49.16
C GLY A 3 16.14 -5.45 48.23
N THR A 4 15.07 -5.48 47.46
CA THR A 4 14.83 -6.46 46.40
C THR A 4 15.83 -6.18 45.29
N ALA A 5 16.94 -6.93 45.28
CA ALA A 5 17.88 -6.89 44.17
C ALA A 5 17.22 -7.63 42.99
N TYR A 6 16.84 -6.88 41.95
CA TYR A 6 16.44 -7.47 40.69
C TYR A 6 17.72 -7.88 39.93
N GLY A 7 17.94 -9.18 39.80
CA GLY A 7 19.05 -9.74 39.02
C GLY A 7 18.54 -10.30 37.71
N TYR A 8 19.24 -10.07 36.63
CA TYR A 8 19.02 -10.75 35.34
C TYR A 8 20.06 -11.85 35.20
N LEU A 9 19.61 -13.05 34.93
CA LEU A 9 20.46 -14.18 34.57
C LEU A 9 20.27 -14.49 33.11
N TRP A 10 21.33 -14.36 32.32
CA TRP A 10 21.36 -14.76 30.92
C TRP A 10 21.89 -16.17 30.82
N VAL A 11 21.12 -17.06 30.22
CA VAL A 11 21.54 -18.43 29.91
C VAL A 11 21.68 -18.55 28.43
N ASP A 12 22.91 -18.72 27.95
CA ASP A 12 23.22 -18.96 26.54
C ASP A 12 23.48 -20.46 26.36
N CYS A 13 22.86 -21.05 25.35
CA CYS A 13 22.99 -22.48 25.05
C CYS A 13 22.92 -22.72 23.53
N ASP A 14 23.47 -23.84 23.10
CA ASP A 14 23.44 -24.24 21.70
C ASP A 14 21.99 -24.53 21.25
N LYS A 15 21.64 -24.25 20.00
CA LYS A 15 20.29 -24.47 19.45
C LYS A 15 19.75 -25.88 19.65
N LYS A 16 20.62 -26.86 19.78
CA LYS A 16 20.26 -28.27 19.98
C LYS A 16 19.77 -28.56 21.41
N ASP A 17 20.25 -27.77 22.38
CA ASP A 17 20.02 -28.03 23.82
C ASP A 17 18.96 -27.11 24.41
N VAL A 18 18.38 -26.19 23.61
CA VAL A 18 17.39 -25.22 24.08
C VAL A 18 16.20 -25.89 24.78
N ALA A 19 15.67 -26.99 24.21
CA ALA A 19 14.51 -27.67 24.77
C ALA A 19 14.81 -28.32 26.14
N SER A 20 15.99 -28.95 26.29
CA SER A 20 16.42 -29.60 27.53
C SER A 20 16.72 -28.58 28.63
N VAL A 21 17.38 -27.48 28.26
CA VAL A 21 17.68 -26.37 29.19
C VAL A 21 16.38 -25.67 29.61
N GLU A 22 15.45 -25.48 28.69
CA GLU A 22 14.16 -24.88 28.98
C GLU A 22 13.31 -25.73 29.93
N GLN A 23 13.32 -27.04 29.75
CA GLN A 23 12.64 -27.98 30.65
C GLN A 23 13.26 -27.97 32.07
N SER A 24 14.57 -27.95 32.14
CA SER A 24 15.30 -27.89 33.42
C SER A 24 15.06 -26.56 34.15
N LEU A 25 15.05 -25.44 33.41
CA LEU A 25 14.70 -24.13 33.97
C LEU A 25 13.24 -24.06 34.45
N ASN A 26 12.30 -24.65 33.71
CA ASN A 26 10.91 -24.69 34.12
C ASN A 26 10.71 -25.48 35.45
N THR A 27 11.42 -26.57 35.64
CA THR A 27 11.35 -27.35 36.90
C THR A 27 11.94 -26.58 38.09
N LEU A 28 12.98 -25.79 37.86
CA LEU A 28 13.59 -24.97 38.91
C LEU A 28 12.74 -23.73 39.24
N ILE A 29 12.10 -23.11 38.24
CA ILE A 29 11.30 -21.89 38.39
C ILE A 29 9.92 -22.23 38.99
N SER A 30 9.35 -23.41 38.71
CA SER A 30 8.04 -23.81 39.25
C SER A 30 7.95 -23.74 40.77
N ASN A 31 9.07 -23.84 41.45
CA ASN A 31 9.17 -23.74 42.92
C ASN A 31 9.47 -22.33 43.44
N THR A 32 9.60 -21.31 42.55
CA THR A 32 10.02 -19.96 42.94
C THR A 32 9.05 -18.92 42.42
N SER A 33 8.22 -18.35 43.25
CA SER A 33 7.09 -17.48 42.88
C SER A 33 7.47 -16.06 42.39
N HIS A 34 8.76 -15.72 42.28
CA HIS A 34 9.23 -14.36 41.95
C HIS A 34 10.18 -14.30 40.74
N VAL A 35 10.30 -15.37 39.96
CA VAL A 35 11.16 -15.42 38.77
C VAL A 35 10.31 -15.35 37.51
N LYS A 36 10.54 -14.33 36.69
CA LYS A 36 9.93 -14.19 35.37
C LYS A 36 10.91 -14.72 34.32
N LYS A 37 10.45 -15.70 33.55
CA LYS A 37 11.24 -16.28 32.45
C LYS A 37 10.84 -15.62 31.15
N ASP A 38 11.82 -15.07 30.44
CA ASP A 38 11.66 -14.60 29.07
C ASP A 38 12.53 -15.48 28.15
N THR A 39 11.88 -16.27 27.32
CA THR A 39 12.58 -17.12 26.35
C THR A 39 12.79 -16.36 25.04
N TYR A 40 13.96 -16.48 24.44
CA TYR A 40 14.28 -15.87 23.14
C TYR A 40 13.25 -16.20 22.06
N HIS A 41 12.78 -17.47 22.02
CA HIS A 41 11.72 -17.87 21.08
C HIS A 41 10.38 -17.17 21.35
N ALA A 42 9.99 -16.96 22.59
CA ALA A 42 8.77 -16.24 22.93
C ALA A 42 8.87 -14.74 22.57
N GLN A 43 10.06 -14.16 22.79
CA GLN A 43 10.33 -12.76 22.37
C GLN A 43 10.33 -12.61 20.85
N LEU A 44 10.94 -13.55 20.10
CA LEU A 44 10.89 -13.55 18.64
C LEU A 44 9.45 -13.69 18.14
N GLN A 45 8.69 -14.62 18.66
CA GLN A 45 7.31 -14.84 18.26
C GLN A 45 6.43 -13.60 18.55
N SER A 46 6.62 -12.96 19.71
CA SER A 46 5.90 -11.73 20.03
C SER A 46 6.31 -10.55 19.13
N ALA A 47 7.60 -10.46 18.79
CA ALA A 47 8.11 -9.44 17.87
C ALA A 47 7.61 -9.67 16.43
N GLU A 48 7.58 -10.92 15.97
CA GLU A 48 7.01 -11.29 14.67
C GLU A 48 5.51 -11.01 14.60
N PHE A 49 4.78 -11.35 15.66
CA PHE A 49 3.36 -11.04 15.77
C PHE A 49 3.12 -9.53 15.72
N ALA A 50 3.85 -8.76 16.54
CA ALA A 50 3.75 -7.30 16.56
C ALA A 50 4.09 -6.68 15.19
N SER A 51 5.13 -7.18 14.52
CA SER A 51 5.51 -6.72 13.19
C SER A 51 4.46 -7.06 12.13
N SER A 52 3.83 -8.23 12.24
CA SER A 52 2.75 -8.66 11.35
C SER A 52 1.50 -7.81 11.52
N MET A 53 1.13 -7.50 12.77
CA MET A 53 0.01 -6.60 13.07
C MET A 53 0.27 -5.18 12.57
N MET A 54 1.49 -4.67 12.73
CA MET A 54 1.88 -3.36 12.20
C MET A 54 1.81 -3.34 10.66
N LYS A 55 2.31 -4.38 9.98
CA LYS A 55 2.22 -4.52 8.52
C LYS A 55 0.76 -4.54 8.06
N LEU A 56 -0.10 -5.33 8.74
CA LEU A 56 -1.52 -5.39 8.44
C LEU A 56 -2.19 -4.02 8.56
N GLY A 57 -1.92 -3.28 9.64
CA GLY A 57 -2.43 -1.91 9.82
C GLY A 57 -1.99 -0.96 8.71
N CYS A 58 -0.71 -1.02 8.32
CA CYS A 58 -0.18 -0.24 7.21
C CYS A 58 -0.85 -0.59 5.87
N TYR A 59 -1.08 -1.89 5.60
CA TYR A 59 -1.76 -2.31 4.38
C TYR A 59 -3.22 -1.87 4.33
N LEU A 60 -3.94 -1.96 5.45
CA LEU A 60 -5.32 -1.45 5.56
C LEU A 60 -5.38 0.06 5.33
N PHE A 61 -4.46 0.80 5.95
CA PHE A 61 -4.37 2.25 5.74
C PHE A 61 -4.08 2.59 4.27
N MET A 62 -3.12 1.90 3.64
CA MET A 62 -2.83 2.07 2.21
C MET A 62 -4.03 1.73 1.34
N ALA A 63 -4.80 0.68 1.66
CA ALA A 63 -6.00 0.31 0.92
C ALA A 63 -7.07 1.41 0.99
N ILE A 64 -7.29 2.00 2.17
CA ILE A 64 -8.25 3.10 2.36
C ILE A 64 -7.83 4.33 1.56
N VAL A 65 -6.56 4.76 1.69
CA VAL A 65 -6.03 5.91 0.95
C VAL A 65 -6.08 5.66 -0.55
N GLY A 66 -5.74 4.44 -0.99
CA GLY A 66 -5.84 4.02 -2.39
C GLY A 66 -7.27 4.09 -2.93
N LEU A 67 -8.26 3.66 -2.13
CA LEU A 67 -9.67 3.75 -2.49
C LEU A 67 -10.13 5.21 -2.64
N ILE A 68 -9.75 6.06 -1.70
CA ILE A 68 -10.05 7.51 -1.77
C ILE A 68 -9.42 8.13 -3.02
N GLY A 69 -8.15 7.81 -3.30
CA GLY A 69 -7.45 8.28 -4.49
C GLY A 69 -8.12 7.81 -5.78
N PHE A 70 -8.53 6.54 -5.84
CA PHE A 70 -9.28 5.98 -6.97
C PHE A 70 -10.62 6.68 -7.19
N MET A 71 -11.40 6.91 -6.13
CA MET A 71 -12.66 7.63 -6.21
C MET A 71 -12.48 9.07 -6.69
N ASN A 72 -11.44 9.75 -6.22
CA ASN A 72 -11.12 11.10 -6.66
C ASN A 72 -10.72 11.13 -8.15
N MET A 73 -9.90 10.18 -8.58
CA MET A 73 -9.52 10.03 -9.99
C MET A 73 -10.73 9.74 -10.89
N ALA A 74 -11.61 8.82 -10.47
CA ALA A 74 -12.84 8.50 -11.18
C ALA A 74 -13.73 9.74 -11.33
N ASN A 75 -13.93 10.49 -10.25
CA ASN A 75 -14.72 11.72 -10.25
C ASN A 75 -14.12 12.78 -11.20
N THR A 76 -12.81 12.98 -11.15
CA THR A 76 -12.11 13.92 -12.04
C THR A 76 -12.27 13.52 -13.51
N MET A 77 -12.17 12.23 -13.83
CA MET A 77 -12.32 11.75 -15.19
C MET A 77 -13.76 11.89 -15.71
N ILE A 78 -14.76 11.57 -14.88
CA ILE A 78 -16.18 11.79 -15.18
C ILE A 78 -16.43 13.27 -15.46
N MET A 79 -15.94 14.15 -14.59
CA MET A 79 -16.10 15.60 -14.74
C MET A 79 -15.49 16.11 -16.05
N ASN A 80 -14.27 15.68 -16.36
CA ASN A 80 -13.59 16.04 -17.61
C ASN A 80 -14.39 15.61 -18.84
N ILE A 81 -14.93 14.41 -18.85
CA ILE A 81 -15.74 13.88 -19.95
C ILE A 81 -17.06 14.69 -20.07
N THR A 82 -17.73 14.94 -18.96
CA THR A 82 -19.00 15.67 -18.94
C THR A 82 -18.82 17.10 -19.43
N THR A 83 -17.77 17.78 -19.00
CA THR A 83 -17.44 19.15 -19.43
C THR A 83 -17.10 19.24 -20.92
N LYS A 84 -16.41 18.22 -21.45
CA LYS A 84 -15.98 18.17 -22.87
C LYS A 84 -16.94 17.42 -23.78
N LYS A 85 -18.11 17.02 -23.29
CA LYS A 85 -19.10 16.23 -24.04
C LYS A 85 -19.49 16.94 -25.38
N GLN A 86 -19.66 18.25 -25.35
CA GLN A 86 -19.98 19.04 -26.54
C GLN A 86 -18.82 19.08 -27.54
N GLU A 87 -17.57 19.21 -27.09
CA GLU A 87 -16.39 19.18 -27.96
C GLU A 87 -16.25 17.82 -28.65
N TYR A 88 -16.46 16.73 -27.91
CA TYR A 88 -16.43 15.37 -28.44
C TYR A 88 -17.57 15.13 -29.46
N GLY A 89 -18.76 15.70 -29.20
CA GLY A 89 -19.87 15.67 -30.16
C GLY A 89 -19.52 16.34 -31.48
N ILE A 90 -18.90 17.52 -31.43
CA ILE A 90 -18.44 18.25 -32.61
C ILE A 90 -17.38 17.44 -33.40
N LEU A 91 -16.41 16.87 -32.70
CA LEU A 91 -15.37 16.05 -33.31
C LEU A 91 -15.96 14.81 -34.00
N GLN A 92 -16.97 14.17 -33.41
CA GLN A 92 -17.69 13.06 -34.03
C GLN A 92 -18.49 13.52 -35.25
N ALA A 93 -19.10 14.68 -35.22
CA ALA A 93 -19.79 15.26 -36.38
C ALA A 93 -18.86 15.55 -37.57
N VAL A 94 -17.60 15.90 -37.31
CA VAL A 94 -16.55 16.09 -38.31
C VAL A 94 -15.95 14.76 -38.80
N GLY A 95 -16.35 13.61 -38.22
CA GLY A 95 -15.95 12.30 -38.69
C GLY A 95 -15.05 11.49 -37.74
N MET A 96 -14.86 11.92 -36.50
CA MET A 96 -14.11 11.17 -35.52
C MET A 96 -14.81 9.85 -35.19
N THR A 97 -14.11 8.74 -35.31
CA THR A 97 -14.66 7.43 -35.00
C THR A 97 -14.70 7.18 -33.48
N ASN A 98 -15.62 6.30 -33.04
CA ASN A 98 -15.68 5.91 -31.63
C ASN A 98 -14.38 5.28 -31.10
N LYS A 99 -13.58 4.64 -31.98
CA LYS A 99 -12.27 4.08 -31.62
C LYS A 99 -11.26 5.19 -31.30
N GLN A 100 -11.26 6.25 -32.11
CA GLN A 100 -10.38 7.42 -31.91
C GLN A 100 -10.76 8.18 -30.66
N LEU A 101 -12.05 8.35 -30.36
CA LEU A 101 -12.53 8.96 -29.13
C LEU A 101 -12.05 8.17 -27.91
N ASN A 102 -12.21 6.83 -27.92
CA ASN A 102 -11.73 5.97 -26.85
C ASN A 102 -10.23 6.09 -26.63
N LEU A 103 -9.46 6.13 -27.72
CA LEU A 103 -8.00 6.27 -27.62
C LEU A 103 -7.64 7.62 -27.00
N CYS A 104 -8.33 8.70 -27.38
CA CYS A 104 -8.12 10.02 -26.80
C CYS A 104 -8.37 10.03 -25.28
N LEU A 105 -9.46 9.41 -24.83
CA LEU A 105 -9.78 9.28 -23.40
C LEU A 105 -8.75 8.43 -22.64
N GLN A 106 -8.29 7.33 -23.27
CA GLN A 106 -7.25 6.48 -22.66
C GLN A 106 -5.91 7.21 -22.54
N LEU A 107 -5.50 7.96 -23.58
CA LEU A 107 -4.28 8.75 -23.54
C LEU A 107 -4.34 9.85 -22.49
N GLN A 108 -5.47 10.53 -22.36
CA GLN A 108 -5.67 11.53 -21.31
C GLN A 108 -5.51 10.92 -19.93
N GLY A 109 -6.15 9.78 -19.67
CA GLY A 109 -6.03 9.07 -18.38
C GLY A 109 -4.60 8.57 -18.13
N LEU A 110 -3.91 8.10 -19.17
CA LEU A 110 -2.52 7.65 -19.08
C LEU A 110 -1.58 8.80 -18.69
N ILE A 111 -1.74 9.98 -19.29
CA ILE A 111 -0.94 11.17 -18.95
C ILE A 111 -1.13 11.53 -17.47
N PHE A 112 -2.36 11.54 -16.95
CA PHE A 112 -2.62 11.78 -15.54
C PHE A 112 -1.97 10.73 -14.64
N THR A 113 -2.07 9.46 -15.01
CA THR A 113 -1.49 8.35 -14.24
C THR A 113 0.04 8.44 -14.19
N VAL A 114 0.68 8.64 -15.35
CA VAL A 114 2.15 8.81 -15.41
C VAL A 114 2.59 10.02 -14.60
N GLY A 115 1.91 11.15 -14.72
CA GLY A 115 2.19 12.36 -13.95
C GLY A 115 2.09 12.10 -12.43
N THR A 116 1.04 11.43 -11.99
CA THR A 116 0.84 11.07 -10.59
C THR A 116 1.94 10.14 -10.07
N ILE A 117 2.30 9.11 -10.84
CA ILE A 117 3.39 8.18 -10.48
C ILE A 117 4.73 8.93 -10.39
N CYS A 118 5.04 9.80 -11.34
CA CYS A 118 6.27 10.60 -11.30
C CYS A 118 6.33 11.47 -10.04
N VAL A 119 5.27 12.20 -9.72
CA VAL A 119 5.21 13.04 -8.52
C VAL A 119 5.32 12.18 -7.25
N ALA A 120 4.63 11.04 -7.19
CA ALA A 120 4.68 10.13 -6.05
C ALA A 120 6.09 9.58 -5.83
N LEU A 121 6.84 9.24 -6.88
CA LEU A 121 8.22 8.76 -6.77
C LEU A 121 9.19 9.88 -6.38
N ILE A 122 9.05 11.07 -6.98
CA ILE A 122 9.92 12.22 -6.68
C ILE A 122 9.79 12.66 -5.22
N ILE A 123 8.60 12.59 -4.64
CA ILE A 123 8.36 12.98 -3.24
C ILE A 123 8.54 11.78 -2.31
N GLY A 124 8.01 10.61 -2.68
CA GLY A 124 7.96 9.44 -1.80
C GLY A 124 9.32 8.82 -1.53
N LEU A 125 10.22 8.72 -2.53
CA LEU A 125 11.54 8.13 -2.33
C LEU A 125 12.43 8.97 -1.39
N PRO A 126 12.57 10.29 -1.57
CA PRO A 126 13.33 11.11 -0.62
C PRO A 126 12.71 11.12 0.77
N LEU A 127 11.39 11.19 0.88
CA LEU A 127 10.71 11.15 2.17
C LEU A 127 10.97 9.83 2.89
N GLY A 128 10.88 8.70 2.19
CA GLY A 128 11.22 7.38 2.73
C GLY A 128 12.66 7.29 3.21
N TYR A 129 13.60 7.88 2.47
CA TYR A 129 15.01 7.94 2.88
C TYR A 129 15.20 8.78 4.16
N VAL A 130 14.57 9.95 4.24
CA VAL A 130 14.63 10.82 5.41
C VAL A 130 14.05 10.13 6.65
N LEU A 131 12.90 9.47 6.51
CA LEU A 131 12.29 8.72 7.61
C LEU A 131 13.18 7.57 8.08
N PHE A 132 13.80 6.84 7.15
CA PHE A 132 14.77 5.80 7.49
C PHE A 132 15.97 6.36 8.25
N PHE A 133 16.55 7.47 7.79
CA PHE A 133 17.68 8.12 8.43
C PHE A 133 17.34 8.56 9.85
N TYR A 134 16.16 9.15 10.04
CA TYR A 134 15.65 9.54 11.35
C TYR A 134 15.45 8.32 12.27
N ALA A 135 14.84 7.26 11.79
CA ALA A 135 14.65 6.03 12.55
C ALA A 135 15.97 5.36 12.96
N LYS A 136 16.96 5.38 12.05
CA LYS A 136 18.30 4.86 12.32
C LYS A 136 19.01 5.68 13.40
N HIS A 137 18.91 7.01 13.32
CA HIS A 137 19.57 7.90 14.31
C HIS A 137 19.00 7.71 15.72
N ASN A 138 17.70 7.44 15.83
CA ASN A 138 17.04 7.22 17.12
C ASN A 138 17.06 5.76 17.59
N GLY A 139 17.77 4.87 16.89
CA GLY A 139 17.87 3.45 17.24
C GLY A 139 16.53 2.67 17.13
N ILE A 140 15.55 3.23 16.41
CA ILE A 140 14.27 2.60 16.19
C ILE A 140 14.46 1.50 15.14
N PHE A 141 14.07 0.26 15.45
CA PHE A 141 14.09 -0.91 14.56
C PHE A 141 15.44 -1.59 14.26
N GLY A 142 16.57 -1.16 14.78
CA GLY A 142 17.87 -1.84 14.57
C GLY A 142 18.31 -2.00 13.12
N MET A 143 17.73 -1.24 12.19
CA MET A 143 18.02 -1.32 10.75
C MET A 143 19.29 -0.57 10.40
N ASN A 144 20.29 -1.26 9.83
CA ASN A 144 21.56 -0.66 9.45
C ASN A 144 21.64 -0.22 7.98
N ILE A 145 20.86 -0.80 7.09
CA ILE A 145 20.94 -0.60 5.64
C ILE A 145 19.57 -0.22 5.09
N TYR A 146 19.54 0.84 4.28
CA TYR A 146 18.33 1.23 3.53
C TYR A 146 18.20 0.41 2.26
N HIS A 147 17.10 -0.30 2.12
CA HIS A 147 16.74 -0.98 0.89
C HIS A 147 15.58 -0.25 0.22
N VAL A 148 15.80 0.22 -1.01
CA VAL A 148 14.70 0.78 -1.82
C VAL A 148 13.68 -0.33 -2.09
N PRO A 149 12.39 -0.12 -1.78
CA PRO A 149 11.35 -1.14 -1.95
C PRO A 149 10.93 -1.25 -3.43
N ILE A 150 11.83 -1.75 -4.29
CA ILE A 150 11.62 -1.82 -5.74
C ILE A 150 10.39 -2.65 -6.09
N VAL A 151 10.25 -3.84 -5.48
CA VAL A 151 9.14 -4.76 -5.75
C VAL A 151 7.76 -4.15 -5.41
N PRO A 152 7.53 -3.57 -4.22
CA PRO A 152 6.30 -2.84 -3.92
C PRO A 152 6.01 -1.69 -4.87
N ILE A 153 7.04 -0.96 -5.32
CA ILE A 153 6.89 0.15 -6.28
C ILE A 153 6.36 -0.37 -7.62
N PHE A 154 6.94 -1.45 -8.16
CA PHE A 154 6.47 -2.05 -9.40
C PHE A 154 5.05 -2.60 -9.30
N ILE A 155 4.71 -3.24 -8.18
CA ILE A 155 3.35 -3.73 -7.93
C ILE A 155 2.36 -2.56 -7.90
N MET A 156 2.71 -1.45 -7.25
CA MET A 156 1.87 -0.25 -7.16
C MET A 156 1.67 0.38 -8.55
N ILE A 157 2.73 0.54 -9.34
CA ILE A 157 2.66 1.07 -10.71
C ILE A 157 1.75 0.21 -11.58
N PHE A 158 1.91 -1.12 -11.52
CA PHE A 158 1.08 -2.07 -12.25
C PHE A 158 -0.39 -1.98 -11.85
N LEU A 159 -0.67 -1.94 -10.55
CA LEU A 159 -2.04 -1.84 -10.01
C LEU A 159 -2.73 -0.55 -10.44
N VAL A 160 -2.05 0.59 -10.29
CA VAL A 160 -2.59 1.91 -10.69
C VAL A 160 -2.83 1.95 -12.19
N GLY A 161 -1.90 1.44 -13.01
CA GLY A 161 -2.05 1.34 -14.45
C GLY A 161 -3.24 0.47 -14.88
N LEU A 162 -3.41 -0.69 -14.23
CA LEU A 162 -4.52 -1.59 -14.49
C LEU A 162 -5.87 -0.95 -14.13
N LEU A 163 -5.96 -0.32 -12.96
CA LEU A 163 -7.16 0.42 -12.55
C LEU A 163 -7.50 1.55 -13.50
N GLN A 164 -6.51 2.26 -14.02
CA GLN A 164 -6.69 3.31 -15.02
C GLN A 164 -7.28 2.76 -16.32
N ILE A 165 -6.78 1.64 -16.82
CA ILE A 165 -7.31 1.02 -18.04
C ILE A 165 -8.77 0.59 -17.84
N VAL A 166 -9.08 -0.06 -16.72
CA VAL A 166 -10.45 -0.46 -16.37
C VAL A 166 -11.37 0.74 -16.32
N LEU A 167 -10.99 1.80 -15.61
CA LEU A 167 -11.77 3.02 -15.50
C LEU A 167 -12.03 3.65 -16.88
N SER A 168 -11.01 3.77 -17.70
CA SER A 168 -11.10 4.31 -19.06
C SER A 168 -12.06 3.48 -19.93
N CYS A 169 -12.00 2.16 -19.85
CA CYS A 169 -12.91 1.26 -20.58
C CYS A 169 -14.37 1.41 -20.13
N VAL A 170 -14.61 1.47 -18.82
CA VAL A 170 -15.96 1.64 -18.25
C VAL A 170 -16.56 2.99 -18.67
N LEU A 171 -15.81 4.08 -18.56
CA LEU A 171 -16.29 5.40 -18.95
C LEU A 171 -16.60 5.49 -20.45
N SER A 172 -15.70 4.95 -21.26
CA SER A 172 -15.90 4.88 -22.72
C SER A 172 -17.14 4.08 -23.12
N SER A 173 -17.44 3.00 -22.42
CA SER A 173 -18.66 2.20 -22.69
C SER A 173 -19.94 2.95 -22.32
N ASN A 174 -19.91 3.75 -21.26
CA ASN A 174 -21.06 4.55 -20.82
C ASN A 174 -21.36 5.70 -21.79
N LEU A 175 -20.32 6.37 -22.31
CA LEU A 175 -20.50 7.39 -23.34
C LEU A 175 -21.17 6.85 -24.61
N LYS A 176 -20.84 5.63 -25.04
CA LYS A 176 -21.46 4.99 -26.21
C LYS A 176 -22.95 4.74 -26.00
N LYS A 177 -23.37 4.39 -24.80
CA LYS A 177 -24.79 4.14 -24.49
C LYS A 177 -25.58 5.44 -24.51
N GLU A 178 -25.06 6.52 -23.94
CA GLU A 178 -25.75 7.82 -23.93
C GLU A 178 -25.91 8.42 -25.34
N THR A 179 -24.89 8.34 -26.20
CA THR A 179 -24.99 8.85 -27.59
C THR A 179 -25.98 8.05 -28.42
N LEU A 180 -26.16 6.76 -28.18
CA LEU A 180 -27.17 5.94 -28.84
C LEU A 180 -28.58 6.30 -28.39
N VAL A 181 -28.83 6.47 -27.10
CA VAL A 181 -30.13 6.84 -26.56
C VAL A 181 -30.56 8.24 -27.02
N GLU A 182 -29.64 9.19 -27.07
CA GLU A 182 -29.90 10.55 -27.54
C GLU A 182 -30.22 10.60 -29.04
N ARG A 183 -29.57 9.78 -29.86
CA ARG A 183 -29.90 9.63 -31.28
C ARG A 183 -31.30 9.05 -31.51
N ILE A 184 -31.71 8.07 -30.73
CA ILE A 184 -33.05 7.47 -30.82
C ILE A 184 -34.14 8.45 -30.40
N ARG A 185 -33.85 9.30 -29.41
CA ARG A 185 -34.80 10.30 -28.91
C ARG A 185 -35.02 11.48 -29.88
N TYR A 186 -34.05 11.78 -30.75
CA TYR A 186 -34.17 12.82 -31.79
C TYR A 186 -34.80 12.31 -33.09
N GLN A 187 -35.03 11.01 -33.25
CA GLN A 187 -35.68 10.41 -34.43
C GLN A 187 -37.15 10.03 -34.20
N GLY A 188 -37.71 10.29 -33.04
CA GLY A 188 -39.13 10.20 -32.71
C GLY A 188 -39.74 11.53 -32.38
#